data_e64d2ec1e816dea86d2c3136c493905e
#
_entry.id   e64d2ec1e816dea86d2c3136c493905e
#
_cell.length_a   1.000
_cell.length_b   1.000
_cell.length_c   1.000
_cell.angle_alpha   90.00
_cell.angle_beta   90.00
_cell.angle_gamma   90.00
#
_symmetry.space_group_name_H-M   'P 1'
#
loop_
_entity.id
_entity.type
_entity.pdbx_description
1 polymer ?
#
loop_
_entity_poly.entity_id
_entity_poly.type
_entity_poly.pdbx_seq_one_letter_code
_entity_poly.pdbx_strand_id
1 'polypeptide(L)'
;MKSAKLYRYLLPMDSGVILREQRLTEREGFIVQLEHEGKIGRGEIAPLPGFSIESAEEACTQTLEQLKRWAAGEAFDYEELYPSVAFGLSMAELELSGQLPPEGNYTAAPLCSGDPDELIPKLDQMQGKKVAKIKVGLYEAIRDGLIVSLFLESIPDLTLRLDANRAWTAEKAQQFAKHVVPTLRQRIAFIEEPCQVPGDSFSFAIDTGIPIAWDETLQHAIRSDDFRLENLTGAKAIVIKPTLIGSVERCIALIERAKELGITSVISSSIESSFGLTQLARLAKWQLPDEVPGLDTVGLFAQQLEVEWPGCELPLSPLAEQTLIWQS
;
A
#
# COMPACT_ATOMS: atom_id res chain seq x y z
N MET A 1 -6.04 11.02 32.51
CA MET A 1 -4.68 10.42 32.61
C MET A 1 -4.43 9.75 31.26
N LYS A 2 -3.22 9.85 30.73
CA LYS A 2 -2.82 9.12 29.51
C LYS A 2 -2.42 7.69 29.90
N SER A 3 -2.93 6.69 29.20
CA SER A 3 -2.48 5.30 29.32
C SER A 3 -2.34 4.67 27.94
N ALA A 4 -1.44 3.71 27.81
CA ALA A 4 -1.18 3.05 26.55
C ALA A 4 -0.93 1.56 26.71
N LYS A 5 -1.22 0.80 25.64
CA LYS A 5 -0.93 -0.63 25.54
C LYS A 5 -0.27 -0.91 24.21
N LEU A 6 0.58 -1.93 24.21
CA LEU A 6 1.18 -2.49 23.01
C LEU A 6 0.90 -3.98 22.92
N TYR A 7 0.24 -4.39 21.85
CA TYR A 7 -0.03 -5.78 21.52
C TYR A 7 0.85 -6.22 20.36
N ARG A 8 1.35 -7.44 20.42
CA ARG A 8 2.01 -8.12 19.30
C ARG A 8 1.06 -9.14 18.70
N TYR A 9 0.93 -9.15 17.40
CA TYR A 9 0.23 -10.20 16.67
C TYR A 9 1.16 -10.97 15.76
N LEU A 10 0.83 -12.25 15.55
CA LEU A 10 1.40 -13.13 14.54
C LEU A 10 0.22 -13.74 13.78
N LEU A 11 -0.03 -13.25 12.56
CA LEU A 11 -1.13 -13.76 11.74
C LEU A 11 -0.62 -14.74 10.72
N PRO A 12 -1.22 -15.94 10.61
CA PRO A 12 -0.84 -16.88 9.57
C PRO A 12 -1.22 -16.33 8.19
N MET A 13 -0.31 -16.53 7.23
CA MET A 13 -0.50 -16.15 5.85
C MET A 13 -0.89 -17.37 5.02
N ASP A 14 -1.60 -17.14 3.91
CA ASP A 14 -1.83 -18.18 2.92
C ASP A 14 -0.49 -18.65 2.31
N SER A 15 -0.44 -19.92 1.92
CA SER A 15 0.79 -20.65 1.55
C SER A 15 1.53 -20.12 0.32
N GLY A 16 0.99 -19.13 -0.38
CA GLY A 16 1.54 -18.62 -1.64
C GLY A 16 2.22 -17.25 -1.60
N VAL A 17 2.32 -16.60 -0.43
CA VAL A 17 2.88 -15.25 -0.36
C VAL A 17 4.40 -15.26 -0.43
N ILE A 18 4.96 -14.74 -1.52
CA ILE A 18 6.40 -14.58 -1.73
C ILE A 18 6.70 -13.09 -1.90
N LEU A 19 7.56 -12.56 -1.02
CA LEU A 19 8.07 -11.20 -1.08
C LEU A 19 9.58 -11.23 -1.29
N ARG A 20 10.07 -10.65 -2.39
CA ARG A 20 11.51 -10.58 -2.71
C ARG A 20 12.22 -11.92 -2.46
N GLU A 21 11.69 -13.00 -3.06
CA GLU A 21 12.21 -14.36 -2.96
C GLU A 21 12.09 -15.02 -1.56
N GLN A 22 11.55 -14.31 -0.57
CA GLN A 22 11.26 -14.86 0.75
C GLN A 22 9.78 -15.25 0.86
N ARG A 23 9.55 -16.47 1.32
CA ARG A 23 8.20 -16.95 1.61
C ARG A 23 7.73 -16.40 2.95
N LEU A 24 6.65 -15.65 2.95
CA LEU A 24 6.03 -15.12 4.15
C LEU A 24 4.94 -16.07 4.61
N THR A 25 5.17 -16.79 5.70
CA THR A 25 4.22 -17.75 6.30
C THR A 25 3.41 -17.13 7.43
N GLU A 26 3.94 -16.10 8.06
CA GLU A 26 3.31 -15.34 9.12
C GLU A 26 3.57 -13.84 8.93
N ARG A 27 2.59 -13.03 9.28
CA ARG A 27 2.73 -11.57 9.32
C ARG A 27 2.80 -11.12 10.77
N GLU A 28 3.95 -10.61 11.15
CA GLU A 28 4.19 -10.01 12.45
C GLU A 28 3.94 -8.51 12.41
N GLY A 29 3.30 -8.01 13.45
CA GLY A 29 3.12 -6.59 13.67
C GLY A 29 2.63 -6.28 15.07
N PHE A 30 2.32 -5.01 15.30
CA PHE A 30 1.94 -4.51 16.61
C PHE A 30 0.70 -3.62 16.48
N ILE A 31 -0.16 -3.65 17.49
CA ILE A 31 -1.25 -2.69 17.67
C ILE A 31 -0.94 -1.84 18.89
N VAL A 32 -0.83 -0.55 18.66
CA VAL A 32 -0.79 0.46 19.72
C VAL A 32 -2.22 0.82 20.09
N GLN A 33 -2.53 0.88 21.36
CA GLN A 33 -3.75 1.46 21.91
C GLN A 33 -3.38 2.60 22.82
N LEU A 34 -3.87 3.78 22.51
CA LEU A 34 -3.75 4.99 23.32
C LEU A 34 -5.10 5.26 23.98
N GLU A 35 -5.09 5.66 25.24
CA GLU A 35 -6.30 6.06 25.96
C GLU A 35 -6.07 7.38 26.67
N HIS A 36 -6.97 8.32 26.47
CA HIS A 36 -6.96 9.61 27.12
C HIS A 36 -8.37 10.17 27.24
N GLU A 37 -8.75 10.62 28.45
CA GLU A 37 -10.07 11.22 28.74
C GLU A 37 -11.25 10.36 28.30
N GLY A 38 -11.13 9.03 28.48
CA GLY A 38 -12.17 8.07 28.12
C GLY A 38 -12.30 7.79 26.63
N LYS A 39 -11.40 8.35 25.79
CA LYS A 39 -11.31 8.04 24.37
C LYS A 39 -10.19 7.03 24.12
N ILE A 40 -10.36 6.21 23.10
CA ILE A 40 -9.40 5.22 22.67
C ILE A 40 -9.04 5.49 21.20
N GLY A 41 -7.75 5.45 20.90
CA GLY A 41 -7.22 5.46 19.55
C GLY A 41 -6.23 4.32 19.35
N ARG A 42 -6.28 3.67 18.20
CA ARG A 42 -5.42 2.55 17.86
C ARG A 42 -4.71 2.78 16.54
N GLY A 43 -3.54 2.18 16.39
CA GLY A 43 -2.78 2.19 15.15
C GLY A 43 -1.99 0.91 15.00
N GLU A 44 -1.74 0.51 13.76
CA GLU A 44 -0.95 -0.67 13.44
C GLU A 44 0.47 -0.27 13.05
N ILE A 45 1.44 -0.94 13.65
CA ILE A 45 2.87 -0.83 13.34
C ILE A 45 3.30 -2.17 12.76
N ALA A 46 3.53 -2.22 11.45
CA ALA A 46 3.79 -3.46 10.75
C ALA A 46 4.87 -3.29 9.68
N PRO A 47 6.16 -3.19 10.07
CA PRO A 47 7.25 -3.14 9.11
C PRO A 47 7.16 -4.34 8.16
N LEU A 48 7.37 -4.10 6.86
CA LEU A 48 7.27 -5.14 5.85
C LEU A 48 8.65 -5.73 5.59
N PRO A 49 8.86 -7.04 5.85
CA PRO A 49 10.15 -7.70 5.62
C PRO A 49 10.64 -7.53 4.18
N GLY A 50 11.89 -7.12 4.01
CA GLY A 50 12.51 -6.88 2.71
C GLY A 50 12.19 -5.52 2.05
N PHE A 51 11.30 -4.72 2.64
CA PHE A 51 10.93 -3.38 2.15
C PHE A 51 11.19 -2.29 3.20
N SER A 52 10.74 -2.51 4.44
CA SER A 52 11.04 -1.60 5.54
C SER A 52 12.54 -1.59 5.85
N ILE A 53 13.05 -0.44 6.30
CA ILE A 53 14.44 -0.30 6.75
C ILE A 53 14.63 -0.92 8.14
N GLU A 54 13.57 -0.91 8.94
CA GLU A 54 13.51 -1.45 10.28
C GLU A 54 12.99 -2.89 10.31
N SER A 55 13.48 -3.66 11.26
CA SER A 55 12.92 -4.94 11.65
C SER A 55 11.73 -4.79 12.60
N ALA A 56 10.99 -5.87 12.82
CA ALA A 56 9.90 -5.88 13.81
C ALA A 56 10.43 -5.61 15.23
N GLU A 57 11.63 -6.11 15.57
CA GLU A 57 12.26 -5.89 16.88
C GLU A 57 12.65 -4.42 17.08
N GLU A 58 13.26 -3.80 16.09
CA GLU A 58 13.61 -2.37 16.11
C GLU A 58 12.37 -1.49 16.23
N ALA A 59 11.33 -1.79 15.45
CA ALA A 59 10.05 -1.09 15.52
C ALA A 59 9.40 -1.23 16.91
N CYS A 60 9.42 -2.43 17.49
CA CYS A 60 8.91 -2.68 18.84
C CYS A 60 9.67 -1.86 19.88
N THR A 61 10.99 -1.88 19.86
CA THR A 61 11.85 -1.14 20.79
C THR A 61 11.56 0.35 20.75
N GLN A 62 11.56 0.94 19.54
CA GLN A 62 11.28 2.37 19.37
C GLN A 62 9.84 2.72 19.80
N THR A 63 8.88 1.86 19.50
CA THR A 63 7.48 2.06 19.93
C THR A 63 7.37 2.09 21.45
N LEU A 64 8.02 1.16 22.14
CA LEU A 64 7.99 1.12 23.62
C LEU A 64 8.58 2.38 24.26
N GLU A 65 9.65 2.90 23.70
CA GLU A 65 10.26 4.16 24.16
C GLU A 65 9.28 5.33 24.00
N GLN A 66 8.64 5.43 22.84
CA GLN A 66 7.66 6.47 22.56
C GLN A 66 6.42 6.38 23.45
N LEU A 67 5.90 5.18 23.68
CA LEU A 67 4.71 4.98 24.54
C LEU A 67 4.97 5.32 26.00
N LYS A 68 6.17 5.02 26.53
CA LYS A 68 6.57 5.43 27.89
C LYS A 68 6.60 6.95 28.03
N ARG A 69 7.17 7.65 27.06
CA ARG A 69 7.22 9.13 27.02
C ARG A 69 5.81 9.72 26.89
N TRP A 70 4.99 9.18 26.02
CA TRP A 70 3.61 9.62 25.82
C TRP A 70 2.76 9.44 27.10
N ALA A 71 2.88 8.30 27.78
CA ALA A 71 2.21 8.04 29.07
C ALA A 71 2.69 9.00 30.16
N ALA A 72 3.95 9.47 30.11
CA ALA A 72 4.49 10.49 30.99
C ALA A 72 4.04 11.93 30.64
N GLY A 73 3.28 12.10 29.55
CA GLY A 73 2.69 13.38 29.15
C GLY A 73 3.36 14.07 27.95
N GLU A 74 4.47 13.51 27.42
CA GLU A 74 5.14 14.06 26.24
C GLU A 74 4.33 13.84 24.96
N ALA A 75 4.57 14.64 23.95
CA ALA A 75 4.08 14.41 22.58
C ALA A 75 5.02 13.47 21.82
N PHE A 76 4.49 12.78 20.80
CA PHE A 76 5.34 12.08 19.85
C PHE A 76 6.11 13.07 18.96
N ASP A 77 7.35 12.73 18.65
CA ASP A 77 8.15 13.39 17.62
C ASP A 77 8.36 12.39 16.48
N TYR A 78 7.68 12.62 15.36
CA TYR A 78 7.64 11.66 14.26
C TYR A 78 8.84 11.72 13.33
N GLU A 79 9.65 12.81 13.36
CA GLU A 79 10.73 13.02 12.40
C GLU A 79 11.86 11.99 12.53
N GLU A 80 12.15 11.57 13.75
CA GLU A 80 13.23 10.62 14.06
C GLU A 80 12.75 9.16 14.14
N LEU A 81 11.48 8.90 13.82
CA LEU A 81 10.92 7.55 13.95
C LEU A 81 11.05 6.76 12.65
N TYR A 82 11.17 5.44 12.79
CA TYR A 82 11.01 4.53 11.67
C TYR A 82 9.64 4.74 11.00
N PRO A 83 9.55 4.59 9.67
CA PRO A 83 8.32 4.89 8.95
C PRO A 83 7.09 4.15 9.49
N SER A 84 7.22 2.85 9.78
CA SER A 84 6.08 2.07 10.30
C SER A 84 5.65 2.54 11.70
N VAL A 85 6.61 2.91 12.54
CA VAL A 85 6.34 3.42 13.90
C VAL A 85 5.66 4.77 13.82
N ALA A 86 6.20 5.70 13.03
CA ALA A 86 5.61 7.02 12.82
C ALA A 86 4.18 6.90 12.27
N PHE A 87 3.94 6.01 11.31
CA PHE A 87 2.61 5.81 10.75
C PHE A 87 1.62 5.27 11.81
N GLY A 88 1.97 4.19 12.50
CA GLY A 88 1.08 3.57 13.48
C GLY A 88 0.76 4.48 14.67
N LEU A 89 1.75 5.20 15.21
CA LEU A 89 1.54 6.14 16.31
C LEU A 89 0.70 7.35 15.89
N SER A 90 0.98 7.94 14.74
CA SER A 90 0.19 9.06 14.22
C SER A 90 -1.24 8.67 13.90
N MET A 91 -1.45 7.46 13.39
CA MET A 91 -2.79 6.91 13.16
C MET A 91 -3.55 6.72 14.48
N ALA A 92 -2.88 6.22 15.52
CA ALA A 92 -3.48 6.07 16.84
C ALA A 92 -3.90 7.43 17.45
N GLU A 93 -3.07 8.48 17.32
CA GLU A 93 -3.44 9.83 17.75
C GLU A 93 -4.59 10.42 16.93
N LEU A 94 -4.59 10.20 15.62
CA LEU A 94 -5.66 10.66 14.73
C LEU A 94 -7.00 10.03 15.11
N GLU A 95 -7.01 8.74 15.41
CA GLU A 95 -8.21 8.03 15.88
C GLU A 95 -8.62 8.48 17.29
N LEU A 96 -7.66 8.63 18.21
CA LEU A 96 -7.89 9.13 19.58
C LEU A 96 -8.55 10.51 19.58
N SER A 97 -8.10 11.39 18.71
CA SER A 97 -8.66 12.74 18.58
C SER A 97 -10.01 12.78 17.88
N GLY A 98 -10.43 11.67 17.25
CA GLY A 98 -11.66 11.60 16.45
C GLY A 98 -11.58 12.33 15.11
N GLN A 99 -10.37 12.63 14.63
CA GLN A 99 -10.17 13.32 13.35
C GLN A 99 -10.18 12.37 12.15
N LEU A 100 -9.93 11.08 12.35
CA LEU A 100 -10.04 10.10 11.29
C LEU A 100 -11.54 9.83 11.00
N PRO A 101 -12.06 10.18 9.80
CA PRO A 101 -13.46 9.90 9.47
C PRO A 101 -13.78 8.41 9.55
N PRO A 102 -15.00 8.03 9.97
CA PRO A 102 -15.37 6.62 10.14
C PRO A 102 -15.57 5.89 8.81
N GLU A 103 -15.88 6.60 7.73
CA GLU A 103 -16.19 6.03 6.43
C GLU A 103 -14.92 5.61 5.69
N GLY A 104 -14.93 4.41 5.11
CA GLY A 104 -13.83 3.88 4.32
C GLY A 104 -14.18 3.69 2.85
N ASN A 105 -13.17 3.70 1.98
CA ASN A 105 -13.28 3.24 0.61
C ASN A 105 -12.79 1.79 0.52
N TYR A 106 -13.74 0.86 0.49
CA TYR A 106 -13.48 -0.58 0.41
C TYR A 106 -13.52 -1.12 -1.02
N THR A 107 -13.65 -0.24 -2.03
CA THR A 107 -13.58 -0.61 -3.44
C THR A 107 -12.12 -0.74 -3.86
N ALA A 108 -11.46 -1.81 -3.45
CA ALA A 108 -10.08 -2.06 -3.83
C ALA A 108 -9.97 -2.51 -5.29
N ALA A 109 -8.90 -2.08 -5.98
CA ALA A 109 -8.56 -2.63 -7.29
C ALA A 109 -8.15 -4.10 -7.12
N PRO A 110 -8.87 -5.07 -7.72
CA PRO A 110 -8.50 -6.48 -7.60
C PRO A 110 -7.07 -6.72 -8.07
N LEU A 111 -6.31 -7.45 -7.27
CA LEU A 111 -4.98 -7.93 -7.64
C LEU A 111 -5.14 -9.23 -8.45
N CYS A 112 -5.05 -9.12 -9.76
CA CYS A 112 -5.27 -10.23 -10.67
C CYS A 112 -3.98 -11.01 -10.91
N SER A 113 -4.03 -12.30 -10.55
CA SER A 113 -3.03 -13.31 -10.89
C SER A 113 -3.76 -14.58 -11.32
N GLY A 114 -3.33 -15.21 -12.40
CA GLY A 114 -3.94 -16.44 -12.89
C GLY A 114 -4.39 -16.39 -14.36
N ASP A 115 -5.30 -17.30 -14.70
CA ASP A 115 -5.77 -17.46 -16.07
C ASP A 115 -6.71 -16.31 -16.48
N PRO A 116 -6.45 -15.62 -17.59
CA PRO A 116 -7.35 -14.62 -18.14
C PRO A 116 -8.78 -15.12 -18.36
N ASP A 117 -8.95 -16.37 -18.79
CA ASP A 117 -10.27 -16.95 -19.05
C ASP A 117 -11.14 -17.04 -17.78
N GLU A 118 -10.51 -17.16 -16.60
CA GLU A 118 -11.20 -17.13 -15.32
C GLU A 118 -11.40 -15.71 -14.76
N LEU A 119 -10.45 -14.81 -15.05
CA LEU A 119 -10.44 -13.46 -14.51
C LEU A 119 -11.34 -12.49 -15.27
N ILE A 120 -11.39 -12.59 -16.61
CA ILE A 120 -12.17 -11.69 -17.44
C ILE A 120 -13.66 -11.69 -17.05
N PRO A 121 -14.35 -12.84 -16.87
CA PRO A 121 -15.74 -12.82 -16.43
C PRO A 121 -15.96 -12.16 -15.06
N LYS A 122 -15.02 -12.35 -14.13
CA LYS A 122 -15.10 -11.75 -12.79
C LYS A 122 -14.95 -10.24 -12.84
N LEU A 123 -13.99 -9.74 -13.62
CA LEU A 123 -13.77 -8.31 -13.80
C LEU A 123 -14.91 -7.64 -14.57
N ASP A 124 -15.48 -8.32 -15.54
CA ASP A 124 -16.60 -7.79 -16.31
C ASP A 124 -17.87 -7.59 -15.47
N GLN A 125 -18.05 -8.42 -14.43
CA GLN A 125 -19.16 -8.32 -13.48
C GLN A 125 -18.98 -7.25 -12.40
N MET A 126 -17.79 -6.61 -12.30
CA MET A 126 -17.55 -5.53 -11.33
C MET A 126 -18.54 -4.38 -11.52
N GLN A 127 -19.01 -3.85 -10.40
CA GLN A 127 -19.89 -2.69 -10.40
C GLN A 127 -19.09 -1.39 -10.23
N GLY A 128 -19.61 -0.30 -10.79
CA GLY A 128 -18.97 1.01 -10.70
C GLY A 128 -17.73 1.15 -11.59
N LYS A 129 -16.73 1.88 -11.12
CA LYS A 129 -15.48 2.12 -11.84
C LYS A 129 -14.64 0.85 -11.86
N LYS A 130 -14.47 0.25 -13.03
CA LYS A 130 -13.66 -0.98 -13.19
C LYS A 130 -12.19 -0.65 -13.26
N VAL A 131 -11.47 -0.86 -12.17
CA VAL A 131 -10.01 -0.75 -12.07
C VAL A 131 -9.47 -2.06 -11.53
N ALA A 132 -8.49 -2.65 -12.20
CA ALA A 132 -7.80 -3.85 -11.75
C ALA A 132 -6.29 -3.67 -11.82
N LYS A 133 -5.57 -4.39 -10.96
CA LYS A 133 -4.10 -4.44 -10.96
C LYS A 133 -3.65 -5.80 -11.50
N ILE A 134 -2.77 -5.78 -12.48
CA ILE A 134 -2.15 -6.98 -13.05
C ILE A 134 -0.65 -6.94 -12.82
N LYS A 135 -0.12 -8.03 -12.27
CA LYS A 135 1.32 -8.21 -12.16
C LYS A 135 1.89 -8.66 -13.50
N VAL A 136 2.87 -7.92 -14.00
CA VAL A 136 3.63 -8.21 -15.23
C VAL A 136 5.10 -8.42 -14.89
N GLY A 137 5.90 -8.85 -15.85
CA GLY A 137 7.34 -9.09 -15.62
C GLY A 137 7.68 -10.45 -15.00
N LEU A 138 6.67 -11.30 -14.73
CA LEU A 138 6.89 -12.67 -14.27
C LEU A 138 7.17 -13.64 -15.44
N TYR A 139 6.71 -13.30 -16.62
CA TYR A 139 6.82 -14.07 -17.86
C TYR A 139 7.51 -13.25 -18.94
N GLU A 140 7.51 -13.73 -20.16
CA GLU A 140 8.03 -12.99 -21.30
C GLU A 140 7.24 -11.70 -21.55
N ALA A 141 7.94 -10.60 -21.76
CA ALA A 141 7.35 -9.28 -21.98
C ALA A 141 6.32 -9.24 -23.14
N ILE A 142 6.57 -10.01 -24.18
CA ILE A 142 5.65 -10.19 -25.32
C ILE A 142 4.31 -10.77 -24.85
N ARG A 143 4.36 -11.83 -24.04
CA ARG A 143 3.17 -12.48 -23.47
C ARG A 143 2.38 -11.52 -22.59
N ASP A 144 3.07 -10.77 -21.74
CA ASP A 144 2.43 -9.79 -20.86
C ASP A 144 1.69 -8.72 -21.67
N GLY A 145 2.30 -8.23 -22.76
CA GLY A 145 1.67 -7.25 -23.66
C GLY A 145 0.40 -7.79 -24.35
N LEU A 146 0.44 -9.04 -24.79
CA LEU A 146 -0.72 -9.71 -25.40
C LEU A 146 -1.83 -9.93 -24.38
N ILE A 147 -1.50 -10.33 -23.15
CA ILE A 147 -2.48 -10.53 -22.06
C ILE A 147 -3.14 -9.21 -21.67
N VAL A 148 -2.37 -8.14 -21.52
CA VAL A 148 -2.91 -6.80 -21.23
C VAL A 148 -3.88 -6.37 -22.33
N SER A 149 -3.53 -6.55 -23.60
CA SER A 149 -4.42 -6.27 -24.73
C SER A 149 -5.70 -7.09 -24.65
N LEU A 150 -5.60 -8.38 -24.36
CA LEU A 150 -6.75 -9.28 -24.21
C LEU A 150 -7.74 -8.78 -23.15
N PHE A 151 -7.27 -8.41 -21.96
CA PHE A 151 -8.12 -7.87 -20.90
C PHE A 151 -8.84 -6.58 -21.34
N LEU A 152 -8.09 -5.67 -21.96
CA LEU A 152 -8.63 -4.38 -22.38
C LEU A 152 -9.59 -4.50 -23.57
N GLU A 153 -9.37 -5.45 -24.49
CA GLU A 153 -10.30 -5.74 -25.59
C GLU A 153 -11.58 -6.39 -25.09
N SER A 154 -11.46 -7.33 -24.14
CA SER A 154 -12.59 -8.08 -23.61
C SER A 154 -13.51 -7.25 -22.72
N ILE A 155 -13.00 -6.25 -22.02
CA ILE A 155 -13.74 -5.43 -21.06
C ILE A 155 -13.57 -3.94 -21.42
N PRO A 156 -14.50 -3.35 -22.21
CA PRO A 156 -14.32 -2.00 -22.78
C PRO A 156 -14.18 -0.86 -21.77
N ASP A 157 -14.76 -1.00 -20.58
CA ASP A 157 -14.75 -0.01 -19.51
C ASP A 157 -13.68 -0.26 -18.41
N LEU A 158 -12.81 -1.25 -18.63
CA LEU A 158 -11.73 -1.59 -17.70
C LEU A 158 -10.56 -0.62 -17.85
N THR A 159 -10.04 -0.15 -16.72
CA THR A 159 -8.76 0.54 -16.60
C THR A 159 -7.78 -0.37 -15.86
N LEU A 160 -6.58 -0.53 -16.40
CA LEU A 160 -5.54 -1.37 -15.79
C LEU A 160 -4.46 -0.53 -15.11
N ARG A 161 -4.06 -0.98 -13.96
CA ARG A 161 -2.78 -0.67 -13.30
C ARG A 161 -1.89 -1.88 -13.44
N LEU A 162 -0.67 -1.68 -13.86
CA LEU A 162 0.29 -2.77 -14.04
C LEU A 162 1.43 -2.61 -13.04
N ASP A 163 1.99 -3.73 -12.60
CA ASP A 163 3.11 -3.75 -11.68
C ASP A 163 4.17 -4.72 -12.21
N ALA A 164 5.29 -4.18 -12.63
CA ALA A 164 6.40 -4.94 -13.18
C ALA A 164 7.50 -5.23 -12.14
N ASN A 165 7.44 -4.63 -10.95
CA ASN A 165 8.43 -4.78 -9.89
C ASN A 165 9.89 -4.66 -10.40
N ARG A 166 10.16 -3.72 -11.29
CA ARG A 166 11.48 -3.49 -11.91
C ARG A 166 12.03 -4.70 -12.66
N ALA A 167 11.18 -5.58 -13.20
CA ALA A 167 11.62 -6.82 -13.83
C ALA A 167 12.29 -6.64 -15.19
N TRP A 168 12.03 -5.53 -15.89
CA TRP A 168 12.44 -5.38 -17.27
C TRP A 168 13.75 -4.60 -17.46
N THR A 169 14.53 -5.02 -18.46
CA THR A 169 15.49 -4.15 -19.14
C THR A 169 14.76 -3.19 -20.07
N ALA A 170 15.42 -2.14 -20.54
CA ALA A 170 14.83 -1.22 -21.51
C ALA A 170 14.28 -1.93 -22.75
N GLU A 171 15.00 -2.95 -23.26
CA GLU A 171 14.56 -3.72 -24.43
C GLU A 171 13.30 -4.55 -24.15
N LYS A 172 13.23 -5.22 -23.00
CA LYS A 172 12.03 -5.98 -22.60
C LYS A 172 10.82 -5.08 -22.42
N ALA A 173 10.99 -3.91 -21.84
CA ALA A 173 9.93 -2.92 -21.72
C ALA A 173 9.40 -2.48 -23.11
N GLN A 174 10.29 -2.26 -24.07
CA GLN A 174 9.88 -1.96 -25.44
C GLN A 174 9.18 -3.14 -26.12
N GLN A 175 9.62 -4.37 -25.88
CA GLN A 175 8.94 -5.57 -26.39
C GLN A 175 7.52 -5.68 -25.83
N PHE A 176 7.33 -5.42 -24.55
CA PHE A 176 6.00 -5.34 -23.94
C PHE A 176 5.12 -4.33 -24.67
N ALA A 177 5.60 -3.10 -24.79
CA ALA A 177 4.84 -2.00 -25.41
C ALA A 177 4.45 -2.27 -26.87
N LYS A 178 5.31 -2.92 -27.65
CA LYS A 178 5.01 -3.30 -29.03
C LYS A 178 3.84 -4.27 -29.16
N HIS A 179 3.56 -5.06 -28.12
CA HIS A 179 2.50 -6.06 -28.10
C HIS A 179 1.24 -5.57 -27.35
N VAL A 180 1.25 -4.33 -26.86
CA VAL A 180 0.03 -3.66 -26.40
C VAL A 180 -0.54 -2.87 -27.57
N VAL A 181 -1.79 -3.18 -27.94
CA VAL A 181 -2.51 -2.48 -29.01
C VAL A 181 -2.49 -0.97 -28.74
N PRO A 182 -1.98 -0.14 -29.68
CA PRO A 182 -1.76 1.29 -29.41
C PRO A 182 -3.00 2.04 -28.94
N THR A 183 -4.18 1.74 -29.48
CA THR A 183 -5.44 2.39 -29.10
C THR A 183 -5.92 2.03 -27.70
N LEU A 184 -5.40 0.95 -27.12
CA LEU A 184 -5.75 0.50 -25.76
C LEU A 184 -4.85 1.11 -24.68
N ARG A 185 -3.68 1.63 -25.05
CA ARG A 185 -2.70 2.17 -24.08
C ARG A 185 -3.26 3.27 -23.19
N GLN A 186 -4.19 4.06 -23.69
CA GLN A 186 -4.87 5.11 -22.92
C GLN A 186 -5.70 4.59 -21.74
N ARG A 187 -6.02 3.29 -21.71
CA ARG A 187 -6.71 2.61 -20.59
C ARG A 187 -5.77 1.92 -19.63
N ILE A 188 -4.46 2.03 -19.85
CA ILE A 188 -3.45 1.72 -18.85
C ILE A 188 -3.26 3.00 -18.03
N ALA A 189 -3.70 2.99 -16.77
CA ALA A 189 -3.57 4.14 -15.89
C ALA A 189 -2.09 4.46 -15.63
N PHE A 190 -1.30 3.42 -15.36
CA PHE A 190 0.15 3.47 -15.22
C PHE A 190 0.75 2.05 -15.11
N ILE A 191 2.06 1.97 -15.28
CA ILE A 191 2.88 0.81 -14.91
C ILE A 191 3.77 1.23 -13.74
N GLU A 192 3.67 0.51 -12.62
CA GLU A 192 4.58 0.70 -11.49
C GLU A 192 5.95 0.14 -11.82
N GLU A 193 7.00 0.97 -11.72
CA GLU A 193 8.41 0.60 -11.81
C GLU A 193 8.70 -0.44 -12.91
N PRO A 194 8.49 -0.13 -14.21
CA PRO A 194 8.64 -1.11 -15.28
C PRO A 194 10.07 -1.63 -15.42
N CYS A 195 11.08 -0.75 -15.32
CA CYS A 195 12.46 -1.09 -15.60
C CYS A 195 13.33 -1.20 -14.33
N GLN A 196 14.40 -1.99 -14.44
CA GLN A 196 15.41 -2.13 -13.37
C GLN A 196 16.05 -0.79 -12.99
N VAL A 197 16.21 0.09 -13.97
CA VAL A 197 16.77 1.43 -13.79
C VAL A 197 15.65 2.47 -13.95
N PRO A 198 15.46 3.37 -12.96
CA PRO A 198 14.39 4.38 -13.03
C PRO A 198 14.46 5.28 -14.29
N GLY A 199 15.66 5.61 -14.75
CA GLY A 199 15.84 6.38 -16.00
C GLY A 199 15.29 5.67 -17.25
N ASP A 200 15.41 4.34 -17.30
CA ASP A 200 14.86 3.53 -18.41
C ASP A 200 13.32 3.50 -18.33
N SER A 201 12.74 3.48 -17.13
CA SER A 201 11.29 3.62 -16.93
C SER A 201 10.77 4.95 -17.45
N PHE A 202 11.51 6.02 -17.20
CA PHE A 202 11.18 7.36 -17.71
C PHE A 202 11.24 7.41 -19.24
N SER A 203 12.33 6.91 -19.84
CA SER A 203 12.48 6.82 -21.31
C SER A 203 11.37 5.97 -21.93
N PHE A 204 11.03 4.86 -21.31
CA PHE A 204 9.90 4.01 -21.73
C PHE A 204 8.59 4.79 -21.81
N ALA A 205 8.27 5.59 -20.78
CA ALA A 205 7.04 6.38 -20.75
C ALA A 205 6.99 7.40 -21.90
N ILE A 206 8.12 8.06 -22.19
CA ILE A 206 8.23 9.02 -23.30
C ILE A 206 8.05 8.32 -24.64
N ASP A 207 8.77 7.22 -24.87
CA ASP A 207 8.83 6.56 -26.18
C ASP A 207 7.52 5.84 -26.53
N THR A 208 6.81 5.32 -25.54
CA THR A 208 5.63 4.47 -25.75
C THR A 208 4.30 5.18 -25.50
N GLY A 209 4.32 6.30 -24.76
CA GLY A 209 3.12 6.98 -24.29
C GLY A 209 2.36 6.22 -23.18
N ILE A 210 2.95 5.14 -22.65
CA ILE A 210 2.36 4.40 -21.52
C ILE A 210 2.81 5.05 -20.22
N PRO A 211 1.89 5.55 -19.38
CA PRO A 211 2.24 6.22 -18.12
C PRO A 211 2.94 5.28 -17.14
N ILE A 212 3.83 5.83 -16.32
CA ILE A 212 4.49 5.10 -15.23
C ILE A 212 4.10 5.67 -13.87
N ALA A 213 4.28 4.86 -12.83
CA ALA A 213 4.17 5.27 -11.44
C ALA A 213 5.44 4.93 -10.66
N TRP A 214 5.76 5.79 -9.68
CA TRP A 214 6.82 5.52 -8.71
C TRP A 214 6.26 4.85 -7.45
N ASP A 215 6.87 3.75 -7.04
CA ASP A 215 6.62 3.01 -5.80
C ASP A 215 7.93 2.94 -4.99
N GLU A 216 8.82 2.01 -5.30
CA GLU A 216 10.11 1.88 -4.59
C GLU A 216 11.01 3.10 -4.78
N THR A 217 10.99 3.72 -5.95
CA THR A 217 11.74 4.97 -6.20
C THR A 217 11.30 6.08 -5.26
N LEU A 218 9.99 6.23 -5.02
CA LEU A 218 9.46 7.16 -4.04
C LEU A 218 9.92 6.81 -2.62
N GLN A 219 9.81 5.52 -2.23
CA GLN A 219 10.20 5.06 -0.90
C GLN A 219 11.68 5.31 -0.60
N HIS A 220 12.54 5.18 -1.59
CA HIS A 220 13.96 5.52 -1.45
C HIS A 220 14.20 7.01 -1.37
N ALA A 221 13.60 7.78 -2.27
CA ALA A 221 13.81 9.22 -2.35
C ALA A 221 13.35 9.97 -1.10
N ILE A 222 12.20 9.57 -0.53
CA ILE A 222 11.60 10.27 0.62
C ILE A 222 12.40 10.13 1.92
N ARG A 223 13.41 9.25 1.94
CA ARG A 223 14.32 9.08 3.09
C ARG A 223 15.42 10.14 3.14
N SER A 224 15.59 10.90 2.07
CA SER A 224 16.57 11.99 2.01
C SER A 224 16.01 13.26 2.66
N ASP A 225 16.83 13.95 3.46
CA ASP A 225 16.44 15.19 4.15
C ASP A 225 16.11 16.33 3.16
N ASP A 226 16.70 16.27 1.96
CA ASP A 226 16.47 17.24 0.88
C ASP A 226 15.42 16.78 -0.13
N PHE A 227 14.63 15.76 0.21
CA PHE A 227 13.60 15.23 -0.67
C PHE A 227 12.59 16.29 -1.11
N ARG A 228 12.37 16.35 -2.42
CA ARG A 228 11.32 17.12 -3.05
C ARG A 228 10.65 16.26 -4.12
N LEU A 229 9.33 16.19 -4.10
CA LEU A 229 8.58 15.39 -5.06
C LEU A 229 8.82 15.87 -6.51
N GLU A 230 9.10 17.17 -6.70
CA GLU A 230 9.45 17.76 -7.99
C GLU A 230 10.68 17.13 -8.64
N ASN A 231 11.55 16.53 -7.86
CA ASN A 231 12.75 15.86 -8.36
C ASN A 231 12.45 14.47 -8.94
N LEU A 232 11.27 13.89 -8.62
CA LEU A 232 10.77 12.64 -9.19
C LEU A 232 9.92 12.92 -10.43
N THR A 233 10.57 13.39 -11.51
CA THR A 233 9.90 13.75 -12.75
C THR A 233 9.46 12.53 -13.56
N GLY A 234 8.51 12.75 -14.48
CA GLY A 234 8.14 11.81 -15.52
C GLY A 234 7.11 10.76 -15.17
N ALA A 235 6.74 10.63 -13.89
CA ALA A 235 5.66 9.75 -13.48
C ALA A 235 4.29 10.43 -13.57
N LYS A 236 3.29 9.69 -14.01
CA LYS A 236 1.88 10.09 -13.98
C LYS A 236 1.27 9.93 -12.60
N ALA A 237 1.79 8.98 -11.83
CA ALA A 237 1.28 8.63 -10.53
C ALA A 237 2.39 8.29 -9.53
N ILE A 238 2.06 8.35 -8.25
CA ILE A 238 2.84 7.80 -7.15
C ILE A 238 2.00 6.83 -6.35
N VAL A 239 2.63 5.73 -5.91
CA VAL A 239 2.01 4.73 -5.04
C VAL A 239 2.48 5.01 -3.63
N ILE A 240 1.55 5.35 -2.75
CA ILE A 240 1.81 5.69 -1.35
C ILE A 240 1.46 4.48 -0.48
N LYS A 241 2.48 3.88 0.11
CA LYS A 241 2.36 2.82 1.13
C LYS A 241 2.72 3.43 2.48
N PRO A 242 1.73 3.90 3.26
CA PRO A 242 2.00 4.73 4.45
C PRO A 242 2.97 4.12 5.45
N THR A 243 2.90 2.82 5.69
CA THR A 243 3.86 2.10 6.54
C THR A 243 5.33 2.25 6.09
N LEU A 244 5.57 2.49 4.79
CA LEU A 244 6.91 2.70 4.23
C LEU A 244 7.28 4.17 4.04
N ILE A 245 6.32 5.08 4.22
CA ILE A 245 6.50 6.54 4.04
C ILE A 245 6.73 7.24 5.38
N GLY A 246 5.89 7.00 6.38
CA GLY A 246 5.96 7.65 7.68
C GLY A 246 4.62 8.08 8.24
N SER A 247 4.61 9.15 9.03
CA SER A 247 3.41 9.65 9.70
C SER A 247 2.26 9.96 8.73
N VAL A 248 1.04 9.97 9.26
CA VAL A 248 -0.17 10.36 8.49
C VAL A 248 -0.01 11.76 7.91
N GLU A 249 0.54 12.70 8.68
CA GLU A 249 0.78 14.08 8.24
C GLU A 249 1.75 14.12 7.05
N ARG A 250 2.79 13.29 7.09
CA ARG A 250 3.75 13.17 5.97
C ARG A 250 3.09 12.60 4.72
N CYS A 251 2.24 11.59 4.88
CA CYS A 251 1.48 11.03 3.77
C CYS A 251 0.51 12.06 3.18
N ILE A 252 -0.19 12.82 4.00
CA ILE A 252 -1.12 13.87 3.55
C ILE A 252 -0.37 14.98 2.81
N ALA A 253 0.74 15.46 3.36
CA ALA A 253 1.57 16.47 2.71
C ALA A 253 2.08 16.00 1.34
N LEU A 254 2.44 14.73 1.22
CA LEU A 254 2.85 14.13 -0.05
C LEU A 254 1.70 14.09 -1.06
N ILE A 255 0.49 13.73 -0.64
CA ILE A 255 -0.73 13.72 -1.46
C ILE A 255 -1.05 15.14 -1.95
N GLU A 256 -1.03 16.13 -1.07
CA GLU A 256 -1.29 17.52 -1.40
C GLU A 256 -0.28 18.04 -2.42
N ARG A 257 1.01 17.76 -2.20
CA ARG A 257 2.06 18.17 -3.13
C ARG A 257 1.95 17.49 -4.49
N ALA A 258 1.62 16.20 -4.52
CA ALA A 258 1.36 15.49 -5.77
C ALA A 258 0.19 16.13 -6.56
N LYS A 259 -0.88 16.48 -5.86
CA LYS A 259 -2.03 17.15 -6.47
C LYS A 259 -1.65 18.50 -7.08
N GLU A 260 -0.84 19.32 -6.40
CA GLU A 260 -0.35 20.59 -6.94
C GLU A 260 0.49 20.41 -8.20
N LEU A 261 1.24 19.32 -8.29
CA LEU A 261 2.07 18.97 -9.44
C LEU A 261 1.31 18.22 -10.56
N GLY A 262 0.01 17.96 -10.39
CA GLY A 262 -0.80 17.20 -11.34
C GLY A 262 -0.45 15.71 -11.40
N ILE A 263 0.13 15.17 -10.32
CA ILE A 263 0.48 13.76 -10.16
C ILE A 263 -0.64 13.05 -9.40
N THR A 264 -1.12 11.93 -9.93
CA THR A 264 -2.11 11.09 -9.25
C THR A 264 -1.46 10.36 -8.08
N SER A 265 -2.10 10.38 -6.91
CA SER A 265 -1.69 9.59 -5.75
C SER A 265 -2.61 8.39 -5.58
N VAL A 266 -2.05 7.24 -5.26
CA VAL A 266 -2.80 6.02 -4.93
C VAL A 266 -2.31 5.50 -3.59
N ILE A 267 -3.22 5.38 -2.60
CA ILE A 267 -2.91 4.69 -1.34
C ILE A 267 -2.96 3.19 -1.59
N SER A 268 -1.90 2.50 -1.21
CA SER A 268 -1.74 1.06 -1.37
C SER A 268 -1.32 0.39 -0.07
N SER A 269 -1.63 -0.89 0.04
CA SER A 269 -1.29 -1.73 1.18
C SER A 269 0.18 -2.16 1.18
N SER A 270 0.73 -2.30 2.38
CA SER A 270 1.99 -3.02 2.68
C SER A 270 1.70 -4.35 3.39
N ILE A 271 0.63 -5.02 3.02
CA ILE A 271 0.16 -6.27 3.63
C ILE A 271 -0.13 -6.04 5.13
N GLU A 272 -0.90 -5.03 5.43
CA GLU A 272 -1.44 -4.79 6.76
C GLU A 272 -2.51 -5.83 7.11
N SER A 273 -2.73 -6.06 8.40
CA SER A 273 -3.87 -6.83 8.89
C SER A 273 -5.19 -6.20 8.47
N SER A 274 -6.30 -6.90 8.60
CA SER A 274 -7.63 -6.32 8.33
C SER A 274 -7.89 -5.07 9.17
N PHE A 275 -7.33 -4.97 10.38
CA PHE A 275 -7.39 -3.77 11.20
C PHE A 275 -6.72 -2.57 10.52
N GLY A 276 -5.44 -2.68 10.18
CA GLY A 276 -4.70 -1.60 9.53
C GLY A 276 -5.21 -1.30 8.12
N LEU A 277 -5.62 -2.33 7.39
CA LEU A 277 -6.19 -2.19 6.07
C LEU A 277 -7.49 -1.36 6.10
N THR A 278 -8.33 -1.55 7.13
CA THR A 278 -9.54 -0.74 7.35
C THR A 278 -9.19 0.72 7.62
N GLN A 279 -8.13 1.00 8.39
CA GLN A 279 -7.66 2.36 8.60
C GLN A 279 -7.13 2.99 7.30
N LEU A 280 -6.43 2.23 6.45
CA LEU A 280 -6.03 2.69 5.11
C LEU A 280 -7.23 3.00 4.22
N ALA A 281 -8.29 2.20 4.27
CA ALA A 281 -9.54 2.47 3.54
C ALA A 281 -10.20 3.78 3.99
N ARG A 282 -10.17 4.08 5.28
CA ARG A 282 -10.66 5.35 5.86
C ARG A 282 -9.79 6.53 5.42
N LEU A 283 -8.48 6.38 5.46
CA LEU A 283 -7.53 7.40 4.97
C LEU A 283 -7.72 7.66 3.48
N ALA A 284 -7.88 6.61 2.67
CA ALA A 284 -8.12 6.73 1.23
C ALA A 284 -9.45 7.44 0.93
N LYS A 285 -10.53 7.13 1.63
CA LYS A 285 -11.81 7.82 1.48
C LYS A 285 -11.70 9.30 1.83
N TRP A 286 -10.98 9.61 2.88
CA TRP A 286 -10.82 10.98 3.35
C TRP A 286 -9.96 11.84 2.42
N GLN A 287 -8.81 11.31 1.98
CA GLN A 287 -7.80 12.09 1.24
C GLN A 287 -7.93 11.97 -0.29
N LEU A 288 -8.41 10.84 -0.78
CA LEU A 288 -8.46 10.50 -2.21
C LEU A 288 -9.81 9.85 -2.56
N PRO A 289 -10.95 10.55 -2.35
CA PRO A 289 -12.29 9.96 -2.47
C PRO A 289 -12.62 9.46 -3.87
N ASP A 290 -11.99 10.02 -4.90
CA ASP A 290 -12.25 9.69 -6.31
C ASP A 290 -11.30 8.62 -6.88
N GLU A 291 -10.30 8.21 -6.09
CA GLU A 291 -9.34 7.19 -6.50
C GLU A 291 -9.68 5.82 -5.89
N VAL A 292 -9.52 4.78 -6.69
CA VAL A 292 -9.63 3.40 -6.21
C VAL A 292 -8.32 3.02 -5.51
N PRO A 293 -8.34 2.71 -4.20
CA PRO A 293 -7.12 2.34 -3.49
C PRO A 293 -6.62 0.94 -3.86
N GLY A 294 -5.32 0.70 -3.67
CA GLY A 294 -4.68 -0.60 -3.87
C GLY A 294 -4.68 -1.44 -2.58
N LEU A 295 -5.85 -1.88 -2.11
CA LEU A 295 -6.03 -2.51 -0.80
C LEU A 295 -6.44 -3.99 -0.87
N ASP A 296 -6.33 -4.64 -2.02
CA ASP A 296 -6.73 -6.04 -2.19
C ASP A 296 -5.66 -7.02 -1.69
N THR A 297 -5.41 -7.01 -0.40
CA THR A 297 -4.39 -7.85 0.23
C THR A 297 -4.90 -8.70 1.40
N VAL A 298 -6.15 -8.51 1.85
CA VAL A 298 -6.70 -9.28 2.97
C VAL A 298 -6.72 -10.79 2.67
N GLY A 299 -6.95 -11.17 1.42
CA GLY A 299 -6.96 -12.56 0.96
C GLY A 299 -5.60 -13.27 1.00
N LEU A 300 -4.51 -12.55 1.28
CA LEU A 300 -3.18 -13.14 1.51
C LEU A 300 -3.04 -13.74 2.90
N PHE A 301 -3.94 -13.42 3.82
CA PHE A 301 -3.96 -13.94 5.19
C PHE A 301 -4.83 -15.19 5.31
N ALA A 302 -4.62 -15.95 6.38
CA ALA A 302 -5.50 -17.04 6.76
C ALA A 302 -6.54 -16.63 7.84
N GLN A 303 -6.38 -15.45 8.43
CA GLN A 303 -7.33 -14.87 9.38
C GLN A 303 -7.25 -13.35 9.43
N GLN A 304 -8.28 -12.72 9.96
CA GLN A 304 -8.41 -11.29 10.17
C GLN A 304 -8.05 -10.90 11.61
N LEU A 305 -7.74 -9.62 11.84
CA LEU A 305 -7.42 -9.07 13.16
C LEU A 305 -8.44 -8.02 13.56
N GLU A 306 -9.12 -8.24 14.69
CA GLU A 306 -10.00 -7.31 15.44
C GLU A 306 -11.17 -6.72 14.64
N VAL A 307 -10.98 -6.35 13.38
CA VAL A 307 -11.99 -5.72 12.51
C VAL A 307 -12.13 -6.54 11.23
N GLU A 308 -13.36 -6.83 10.86
CA GLU A 308 -13.66 -7.52 9.61
C GLU A 308 -13.53 -6.58 8.40
N TRP A 309 -12.81 -7.03 7.39
CA TRP A 309 -12.83 -6.41 6.07
C TRP A 309 -14.16 -6.78 5.37
N PRO A 310 -14.88 -5.80 4.81
CA PRO A 310 -16.17 -6.07 4.17
C PRO A 310 -16.08 -7.14 3.08
N GLY A 311 -16.92 -8.16 3.17
CA GLY A 311 -16.96 -9.29 2.23
C GLY A 311 -15.88 -10.35 2.42
N CYS A 312 -15.04 -10.26 3.45
CA CYS A 312 -14.05 -11.27 3.78
C CYS A 312 -14.63 -12.27 4.79
N GLU A 313 -14.55 -13.55 4.46
CA GLU A 313 -15.06 -14.65 5.29
C GLU A 313 -14.00 -15.34 6.16
N LEU A 314 -12.77 -14.81 6.17
CA LEU A 314 -11.69 -15.36 7.00
C LEU A 314 -12.02 -15.22 8.49
N PRO A 315 -11.61 -16.18 9.34
CA PRO A 315 -11.84 -16.10 10.78
C PRO A 315 -11.27 -14.82 11.39
N LEU A 316 -12.00 -14.24 12.33
CA LEU A 316 -11.57 -13.04 13.07
C LEU A 316 -10.84 -13.43 14.35
N SER A 317 -9.63 -12.91 14.53
CA SER A 317 -8.86 -13.02 15.78
C SER A 317 -8.98 -11.71 16.55
N PRO A 318 -9.60 -11.71 17.75
CA PRO A 318 -9.74 -10.50 18.56
C PRO A 318 -8.40 -9.97 19.05
N LEU A 319 -8.28 -8.65 19.23
CA LEU A 319 -7.10 -8.02 19.82
C LEU A 319 -6.82 -8.53 21.24
N ALA A 320 -7.86 -8.84 22.00
CA ALA A 320 -7.74 -9.37 23.36
C ALA A 320 -7.04 -10.74 23.42
N GLU A 321 -7.00 -11.49 22.33
CA GLU A 321 -6.30 -12.78 22.24
C GLU A 321 -4.83 -12.63 21.80
N GLN A 322 -4.42 -11.42 21.42
CA GLN A 322 -3.05 -11.15 21.03
C GLN A 322 -2.14 -10.96 22.25
N THR A 323 -0.84 -11.04 22.02
CA THR A 323 0.13 -10.93 23.11
C THR A 323 0.28 -9.49 23.58
N LEU A 324 -0.16 -9.18 24.80
CA LEU A 324 0.10 -7.89 25.43
C LEU A 324 1.59 -7.82 25.81
N ILE A 325 2.35 -6.93 25.15
CA ILE A 325 3.79 -6.75 25.40
C ILE A 325 4.01 -5.78 26.56
N TRP A 326 3.22 -4.70 26.59
CA TRP A 326 3.39 -3.64 27.56
C TRP A 326 2.09 -2.85 27.78
N GLN A 327 1.96 -2.33 29.00
CA GLN A 327 0.92 -1.36 29.38
C GLN A 327 1.45 -0.40 30.44
N SER A 328 0.99 0.86 30.41
CA SER A 328 1.25 1.87 31.44
C SER A 328 0.22 1.82 32.53
#